data_3f752e188af0ac2da611a41a8463f9ad
#
_entry.id   3f752e188af0ac2da611a41a8463f9ad
#
_cell.length_a   1.000
_cell.length_b   1.000
_cell.length_c   1.000
_cell.angle_alpha   90.00
_cell.angle_beta   90.00
_cell.angle_gamma   90.00
#
_symmetry.space_group_name_H-M   'P 1'
#
loop_
_entity.id
_entity.type
_entity.pdbx_description
1 polymer ?
#
loop_
_entity_poly.entity_id
_entity_poly.type
_entity_poly.pdbx_seq_one_letter_code
_entity_poly.pdbx_strand_id
1 'polypeptide(L)'
;DAIRKTNVTAGEAGGITQAIGAYQVKVNDSLITFLDTPGHEAFTSMRARGANMTDIAVLVVAADDGIMPQTVESINHAKAANVKLIVAMNKMDKPTANPERVMEGLTKYGIITEDWGGDVACIPVSALTGMGINDLLERIALEAEVMELKANPNRRAKGAVVEARLDKGQGPIATILVQNGTLHSGDVIIAGTAVGRVRTMRSDKGVLLNDAGPSTPVEITGLTAVPEAGDLFEAVEDERLARELAEQRVAAAKEKQFSSFQKVTLDNLFSQM
;
A
#
# COMPACT_ATOMS: atom_id res chain seq x y z
N ASP A 1 6.72 8.63 -10.54
CA ASP A 1 6.72 9.92 -11.28
C ASP A 1 6.23 9.74 -12.72
N ALA A 2 6.74 8.78 -13.52
CA ALA A 2 6.35 8.59 -14.93
C ALA A 2 4.84 8.35 -15.11
N ILE A 3 4.21 7.53 -14.24
CA ILE A 3 2.76 7.25 -14.25
C ILE A 3 1.98 8.48 -13.78
N ARG A 4 2.45 9.13 -12.72
CA ARG A 4 1.78 10.27 -12.08
C ARG A 4 1.95 11.59 -12.84
N LYS A 5 2.94 11.65 -13.74
CA LYS A 5 3.38 12.85 -14.48
C LYS A 5 3.73 14.01 -13.53
N THR A 6 4.41 13.69 -12.42
CA THR A 6 4.87 14.61 -11.39
C THR A 6 6.35 14.36 -11.09
N ASN A 7 6.97 15.24 -10.34
CA ASN A 7 8.37 15.11 -9.93
C ASN A 7 8.45 15.09 -8.40
N VAL A 8 7.87 14.06 -7.79
CA VAL A 8 7.77 13.92 -6.32
C VAL A 8 9.15 13.64 -5.72
N THR A 9 9.95 12.81 -6.38
CA THR A 9 11.28 12.39 -5.89
C THR A 9 12.26 13.57 -5.72
N ALA A 10 12.10 14.65 -6.49
CA ALA A 10 12.92 15.84 -6.33
C ALA A 10 12.66 16.60 -5.02
N GLY A 11 11.51 16.40 -4.38
CA GLY A 11 11.14 17.00 -3.10
C GLY A 11 11.46 16.15 -1.87
N GLU A 12 11.84 14.89 -2.06
CA GLU A 12 12.13 13.96 -0.97
C GLU A 12 13.61 13.98 -0.57
N ALA A 13 13.88 13.79 0.72
CA ALA A 13 15.24 13.77 1.25
C ALA A 13 16.05 12.62 0.62
N GLY A 14 17.19 12.95 0.01
CA GLY A 14 18.03 11.98 -0.68
C GLY A 14 17.52 11.53 -2.05
N GLY A 15 16.42 12.10 -2.56
CA GLY A 15 15.87 11.76 -3.88
C GLY A 15 15.28 10.34 -3.97
N ILE A 16 14.93 9.75 -2.83
CA ILE A 16 14.33 8.41 -2.73
C ILE A 16 12.99 8.47 -1.99
N THR A 17 12.04 7.63 -2.40
CA THR A 17 10.76 7.46 -1.71
C THR A 17 10.98 6.89 -0.31
N GLN A 18 10.48 7.58 0.73
CA GLN A 18 10.64 7.17 2.13
C GLN A 18 9.30 6.88 2.82
N ALA A 19 8.20 7.20 2.17
CA ALA A 19 6.84 7.03 2.67
C ALA A 19 5.99 6.26 1.65
N ILE A 20 4.89 5.65 2.08
CA ILE A 20 3.94 5.04 1.14
C ILE A 20 3.12 6.16 0.48
N GLY A 21 3.35 6.41 -0.80
CA GLY A 21 2.54 7.32 -1.59
C GLY A 21 1.24 6.65 -2.05
N ALA A 22 0.09 7.27 -1.79
CA ALA A 22 -1.20 6.80 -2.29
C ALA A 22 -1.79 7.83 -3.24
N TYR A 23 -2.10 7.43 -4.48
CA TYR A 23 -2.63 8.36 -5.49
C TYR A 23 -3.48 7.65 -6.53
N GLN A 24 -4.33 8.42 -7.22
CA GLN A 24 -5.20 7.90 -8.26
C GLN A 24 -4.78 8.36 -9.66
N VAL A 25 -4.85 7.43 -10.61
CA VAL A 25 -4.61 7.67 -12.03
C VAL A 25 -5.84 7.23 -12.82
N LYS A 26 -6.29 8.07 -13.75
CA LYS A 26 -7.35 7.69 -14.68
C LYS A 26 -6.74 6.94 -15.86
N VAL A 27 -7.21 5.71 -16.06
CA VAL A 27 -6.85 4.86 -17.20
C VAL A 27 -8.13 4.54 -17.94
N ASN A 28 -8.26 5.04 -19.17
CA ASN A 28 -9.51 5.02 -19.93
C ASN A 28 -10.64 5.63 -19.11
N ASP A 29 -11.72 4.89 -18.81
CA ASP A 29 -12.85 5.35 -18.00
C ASP A 29 -12.77 4.91 -16.53
N SER A 30 -11.71 4.21 -16.13
CA SER A 30 -11.53 3.68 -14.78
C SER A 30 -10.50 4.47 -13.99
N LEU A 31 -10.70 4.56 -12.65
CA LEU A 31 -9.70 5.08 -11.72
C LEU A 31 -8.94 3.91 -11.11
N ILE A 32 -7.62 3.95 -11.19
CA ILE A 32 -6.73 2.99 -10.55
C ILE A 32 -5.99 3.69 -9.43
N THR A 33 -6.02 3.10 -8.25
CA THR A 33 -5.29 3.60 -7.09
C THR A 33 -3.95 2.89 -6.97
N PHE A 34 -2.89 3.66 -6.95
CA PHE A 34 -1.53 3.19 -6.74
C PHE A 34 -1.09 3.45 -5.30
N LEU A 35 -0.47 2.43 -4.70
CA LEU A 35 0.32 2.55 -3.49
C LEU A 35 1.79 2.41 -3.88
N ASP A 36 2.53 3.50 -3.85
CA ASP A 36 3.95 3.51 -4.15
C ASP A 36 4.76 3.24 -2.89
N THR A 37 5.56 2.17 -2.88
CA THR A 37 6.34 1.76 -1.73
C THR A 37 7.84 1.96 -1.98
N PRO A 38 8.61 2.36 -0.94
CA PRO A 38 10.06 2.51 -1.09
C PRO A 38 10.74 1.19 -1.47
N GLY A 39 11.69 1.26 -2.42
CA GLY A 39 12.43 0.09 -2.89
C GLY A 39 13.62 -0.32 -2.01
N HIS A 40 14.10 0.56 -1.12
CA HIS A 40 15.27 0.29 -0.29
C HIS A 40 15.01 -0.81 0.75
N GLU A 41 16.01 -1.64 1.04
CA GLU A 41 15.92 -2.76 1.99
C GLU A 41 15.42 -2.37 3.39
N ALA A 42 15.73 -1.17 3.85
CA ALA A 42 15.26 -0.65 5.15
C ALA A 42 13.73 -0.59 5.30
N PHE A 43 12.96 -0.65 4.19
CA PHE A 43 11.51 -0.44 4.18
C PHE A 43 10.70 -1.71 3.89
N THR A 44 11.19 -2.87 4.32
CA THR A 44 10.55 -4.19 4.18
C THR A 44 9.09 -4.21 4.67
N SER A 45 8.84 -3.65 5.84
CA SER A 45 7.50 -3.60 6.43
C SER A 45 6.50 -2.78 5.60
N MET A 46 6.96 -1.74 4.91
CA MET A 46 6.12 -0.94 4.03
C MET A 46 5.72 -1.71 2.77
N ARG A 47 6.64 -2.48 2.17
CA ARG A 47 6.33 -3.35 1.02
C ARG A 47 5.34 -4.44 1.38
N ALA A 48 5.53 -5.12 2.51
CA ALA A 48 4.60 -6.13 3.02
C ALA A 48 3.20 -5.53 3.26
N ARG A 49 3.14 -4.34 3.84
CA ARG A 49 1.89 -3.61 4.09
C ARG A 49 1.21 -3.23 2.79
N GLY A 50 1.93 -2.65 1.83
CA GLY A 50 1.41 -2.30 0.51
C GLY A 50 0.79 -3.52 -0.18
N ALA A 51 1.48 -4.66 -0.19
CA ALA A 51 0.96 -5.90 -0.78
C ALA A 51 -0.34 -6.37 -0.11
N ASN A 52 -0.45 -6.28 1.20
CA ASN A 52 -1.67 -6.70 1.93
C ASN A 52 -2.88 -5.78 1.73
N MET A 53 -2.69 -4.57 1.22
CA MET A 53 -3.75 -3.59 1.00
C MET A 53 -4.26 -3.54 -0.44
N THR A 54 -3.58 -4.21 -1.37
CA THR A 54 -3.78 -4.10 -2.82
C THR A 54 -4.26 -5.40 -3.43
N ASP A 55 -4.82 -5.33 -4.63
CA ASP A 55 -5.31 -6.47 -5.40
C ASP A 55 -4.24 -6.95 -6.40
N ILE A 56 -3.42 -6.03 -6.91
CA ILE A 56 -2.38 -6.29 -7.90
C ILE A 56 -1.08 -5.66 -7.41
N ALA A 57 0.02 -6.40 -7.53
CA ALA A 57 1.37 -5.91 -7.29
C ALA A 57 2.13 -5.74 -8.59
N VAL A 58 2.68 -4.55 -8.82
CA VAL A 58 3.58 -4.29 -9.95
C VAL A 58 5.03 -4.36 -9.48
N LEU A 59 5.72 -5.40 -9.88
CA LEU A 59 7.14 -5.60 -9.59
C LEU A 59 8.00 -4.88 -10.64
N VAL A 60 8.68 -3.83 -10.22
CA VAL A 60 9.58 -3.08 -11.10
C VAL A 60 10.97 -3.66 -11.04
N VAL A 61 11.50 -4.13 -12.16
CA VAL A 61 12.83 -4.73 -12.27
C VAL A 61 13.63 -3.96 -13.33
N ALA A 62 14.83 -3.54 -12.99
CA ALA A 62 15.72 -2.90 -13.96
C ALA A 62 16.30 -3.96 -14.91
N ALA A 63 16.11 -3.78 -16.21
CA ALA A 63 16.53 -4.73 -17.23
C ALA A 63 18.07 -4.82 -17.37
N ASP A 64 18.80 -3.82 -16.91
CA ASP A 64 20.26 -3.79 -16.90
C ASP A 64 20.87 -4.49 -15.66
N ASP A 65 20.18 -4.45 -14.52
CA ASP A 65 20.66 -5.01 -13.25
C ASP A 65 20.18 -6.47 -13.03
N GLY A 66 18.97 -6.81 -13.51
CA GLY A 66 18.33 -8.11 -13.29
C GLY A 66 17.70 -8.25 -11.91
N ILE A 67 17.62 -9.48 -11.41
CA ILE A 67 16.97 -9.78 -10.11
C ILE A 67 17.93 -9.50 -8.96
N MET A 68 17.58 -8.52 -8.15
CA MET A 68 18.32 -8.10 -6.97
C MET A 68 17.69 -8.68 -5.68
N PRO A 69 18.39 -8.70 -4.54
CA PRO A 69 17.83 -9.22 -3.27
C PRO A 69 16.49 -8.58 -2.88
N GLN A 70 16.33 -7.25 -3.08
CA GLN A 70 15.09 -6.54 -2.81
C GLN A 70 13.94 -6.97 -3.75
N THR A 71 14.29 -7.38 -4.98
CA THR A 71 13.33 -7.95 -5.94
C THR A 71 12.79 -9.28 -5.42
N VAL A 72 13.66 -10.14 -4.93
CA VAL A 72 13.28 -11.43 -4.33
C VAL A 72 12.37 -11.25 -3.12
N GLU A 73 12.71 -10.32 -2.25
CA GLU A 73 11.89 -9.96 -1.09
C GLU A 73 10.50 -9.50 -1.51
N SER A 74 10.42 -8.62 -2.52
CA SER A 74 9.14 -8.12 -3.05
C SER A 74 8.28 -9.24 -3.65
N ILE A 75 8.90 -10.20 -4.35
CA ILE A 75 8.22 -11.41 -4.85
C ILE A 75 7.63 -12.21 -3.68
N ASN A 76 8.40 -12.39 -2.61
CA ASN A 76 7.94 -13.14 -1.44
C ASN A 76 6.77 -12.45 -0.74
N HIS A 77 6.79 -11.11 -0.62
CA HIS A 77 5.67 -10.36 -0.07
C HIS A 77 4.42 -10.46 -0.93
N ALA A 78 4.54 -10.34 -2.25
CA ALA A 78 3.41 -10.49 -3.16
C ALA A 78 2.80 -11.90 -3.08
N LYS A 79 3.63 -12.94 -3.02
CA LYS A 79 3.18 -14.32 -2.84
C LYS A 79 2.51 -14.54 -1.48
N ALA A 80 3.09 -14.03 -0.41
CA ALA A 80 2.53 -14.16 0.93
C ALA A 80 1.18 -13.46 1.07
N ALA A 81 0.99 -12.33 0.39
CA ALA A 81 -0.27 -11.60 0.31
C ALA A 81 -1.26 -12.20 -0.70
N ASN A 82 -0.83 -13.19 -1.49
CA ASN A 82 -1.63 -13.81 -2.55
C ASN A 82 -2.24 -12.80 -3.54
N VAL A 83 -1.48 -11.77 -3.90
CA VAL A 83 -1.89 -10.75 -4.88
C VAL A 83 -1.41 -11.11 -6.27
N LYS A 84 -2.16 -10.70 -7.29
CA LYS A 84 -1.77 -10.88 -8.68
C LYS A 84 -0.51 -10.08 -8.99
N LEU A 85 0.47 -10.69 -9.65
CA LEU A 85 1.74 -10.07 -9.97
C LEU A 85 1.80 -9.67 -11.45
N ILE A 86 2.26 -8.45 -11.71
CA ILE A 86 2.65 -7.95 -13.03
C ILE A 86 4.10 -7.50 -12.93
N VAL A 87 4.92 -7.80 -13.90
CA VAL A 87 6.32 -7.37 -13.95
C VAL A 87 6.48 -6.22 -14.93
N ALA A 88 7.08 -5.12 -14.46
CA ALA A 88 7.51 -4.00 -15.29
C ALA A 88 9.03 -4.05 -15.44
N MET A 89 9.53 -4.42 -16.63
CA MET A 89 10.96 -4.38 -16.93
C MET A 89 11.36 -2.96 -17.30
N ASN A 90 11.95 -2.24 -16.38
CA ASN A 90 12.31 -0.82 -16.53
C ASN A 90 13.73 -0.65 -17.10
N LYS A 91 14.05 0.56 -17.53
CA LYS A 91 15.32 0.96 -18.13
C LYS A 91 15.58 0.31 -19.49
N MET A 92 14.53 0.03 -20.25
CA MET A 92 14.64 -0.55 -21.61
C MET A 92 15.32 0.39 -22.62
N ASP A 93 15.45 1.65 -22.30
CA ASP A 93 16.20 2.66 -23.06
C ASP A 93 17.72 2.44 -23.04
N LYS A 94 18.23 1.64 -22.10
CA LYS A 94 19.66 1.40 -21.96
C LYS A 94 20.15 0.31 -22.95
N PRO A 95 21.33 0.49 -23.55
CA PRO A 95 21.91 -0.52 -24.45
C PRO A 95 22.30 -1.82 -23.71
N THR A 96 22.44 -1.77 -22.39
CA THR A 96 22.73 -2.93 -21.53
C THR A 96 21.47 -3.67 -21.05
N ALA A 97 20.28 -3.23 -21.45
CA ALA A 97 19.03 -3.88 -21.10
C ALA A 97 19.00 -5.32 -21.68
N ASN A 98 18.68 -6.28 -20.79
CA ASN A 98 18.57 -7.70 -21.17
C ASN A 98 17.30 -8.31 -20.59
N PRO A 99 16.19 -8.28 -21.33
CA PRO A 99 14.91 -8.85 -20.90
C PRO A 99 14.97 -10.35 -20.62
N GLU A 100 15.70 -11.11 -21.44
CA GLU A 100 15.81 -12.57 -21.29
C GLU A 100 16.44 -12.94 -19.95
N ARG A 101 17.49 -12.23 -19.55
CA ARG A 101 18.15 -12.41 -18.24
C ARG A 101 17.20 -12.14 -17.08
N VAL A 102 16.31 -11.15 -17.19
CA VAL A 102 15.29 -10.86 -16.19
C VAL A 102 14.29 -12.00 -16.09
N MET A 103 13.75 -12.46 -17.22
CA MET A 103 12.78 -13.56 -17.28
C MET A 103 13.38 -14.88 -16.77
N GLU A 104 14.61 -15.20 -17.12
CA GLU A 104 15.34 -16.35 -16.57
C GLU A 104 15.53 -16.25 -15.06
N GLY A 105 15.89 -15.03 -14.58
CA GLY A 105 16.03 -14.76 -13.16
C GLY A 105 14.73 -14.96 -12.39
N LEU A 106 13.60 -14.49 -12.92
CA LEU A 106 12.26 -14.63 -12.33
C LEU A 106 11.84 -16.10 -12.21
N THR A 107 12.16 -16.92 -13.22
CA THR A 107 11.82 -18.36 -13.25
C THR A 107 12.42 -19.11 -12.04
N LYS A 108 13.62 -18.72 -11.58
CA LYS A 108 14.27 -19.30 -10.38
C LYS A 108 13.44 -19.12 -9.12
N TYR A 109 12.58 -18.09 -9.08
CA TYR A 109 11.67 -17.81 -7.98
C TYR A 109 10.23 -18.24 -8.25
N GLY A 110 10.02 -19.07 -9.29
CA GLY A 110 8.71 -19.62 -9.65
C GLY A 110 7.76 -18.57 -10.23
N ILE A 111 8.31 -17.53 -10.87
CA ILE A 111 7.56 -16.55 -11.66
C ILE A 111 7.84 -16.87 -13.13
N ILE A 112 6.83 -17.39 -13.82
CA ILE A 112 6.92 -17.74 -15.25
C ILE A 112 6.10 -16.70 -16.01
N THR A 113 6.74 -16.01 -16.93
CA THR A 113 6.10 -14.98 -17.75
C THR A 113 5.23 -15.58 -18.83
N GLU A 114 4.24 -14.84 -19.33
CA GLU A 114 3.35 -15.27 -20.42
C GLU A 114 4.13 -15.67 -21.67
N ASP A 115 5.21 -14.95 -22.01
CA ASP A 115 6.09 -15.26 -23.16
C ASP A 115 6.73 -16.65 -23.06
N TRP A 116 6.87 -17.17 -21.85
CA TRP A 116 7.42 -18.50 -21.56
C TRP A 116 6.35 -19.52 -21.15
N GLY A 117 5.07 -19.21 -21.41
CA GLY A 117 3.94 -20.11 -21.18
C GLY A 117 3.41 -20.08 -19.74
N GLY A 118 3.76 -19.07 -18.96
CA GLY A 118 3.22 -18.83 -17.61
C GLY A 118 2.01 -17.93 -17.59
N ASP A 119 1.73 -17.35 -16.43
CA ASP A 119 0.54 -16.53 -16.13
C ASP A 119 0.89 -15.11 -15.64
N VAL A 120 2.15 -14.74 -15.67
CA VAL A 120 2.62 -13.42 -15.21
C VAL A 120 2.93 -12.53 -16.41
N ALA A 121 2.21 -11.41 -16.51
CA ALA A 121 2.48 -10.40 -17.53
C ALA A 121 3.82 -9.73 -17.26
N CYS A 122 4.62 -9.55 -18.32
CA CYS A 122 5.91 -8.89 -18.24
C CYS A 122 5.96 -7.78 -19.31
N ILE A 123 5.95 -6.52 -18.87
CA ILE A 123 5.84 -5.36 -19.74
C ILE A 123 7.17 -4.61 -19.81
N PRO A 124 7.78 -4.46 -20.98
CA PRO A 124 8.98 -3.64 -21.17
C PRO A 124 8.62 -2.16 -21.08
N VAL A 125 9.29 -1.43 -20.19
CA VAL A 125 9.03 -0.01 -19.97
C VAL A 125 10.34 0.81 -19.85
N SER A 126 10.24 2.09 -20.08
CA SER A 126 11.27 3.06 -19.70
C SER A 126 10.60 4.24 -19.01
N ALA A 127 10.82 4.37 -17.72
CA ALA A 127 10.31 5.49 -16.94
C ALA A 127 10.95 6.83 -17.39
N LEU A 128 12.14 6.80 -17.98
CA LEU A 128 12.84 7.97 -18.49
C LEU A 128 12.21 8.52 -19.77
N THR A 129 11.91 7.64 -20.74
CA THR A 129 11.36 8.01 -22.05
C THR A 129 9.84 7.97 -22.12
N GLY A 130 9.19 7.34 -21.14
CA GLY A 130 7.74 7.08 -21.14
C GLY A 130 7.32 5.86 -21.97
N MET A 131 8.26 5.15 -22.58
CA MET A 131 7.99 3.95 -23.40
C MET A 131 7.31 2.87 -22.55
N GLY A 132 6.26 2.25 -23.07
CA GLY A 132 5.55 1.13 -22.46
C GLY A 132 4.73 1.45 -21.22
N ILE A 133 4.72 2.72 -20.75
CA ILE A 133 3.94 3.09 -19.56
C ILE A 133 2.44 2.95 -19.80
N ASN A 134 1.94 3.33 -20.97
CA ASN A 134 0.52 3.16 -21.30
C ASN A 134 0.16 1.69 -21.40
N ASP A 135 1.01 0.86 -22.01
CA ASP A 135 0.79 -0.59 -22.13
C ASP A 135 0.73 -1.24 -20.75
N LEU A 136 1.59 -0.81 -19.81
CA LEU A 136 1.55 -1.25 -18.42
C LEU A 136 0.22 -0.85 -17.74
N LEU A 137 -0.24 0.38 -17.92
CA LEU A 137 -1.50 0.86 -17.34
C LEU A 137 -2.71 0.12 -17.91
N GLU A 138 -2.73 -0.11 -19.22
CA GLU A 138 -3.78 -0.89 -19.90
C GLU A 138 -3.78 -2.34 -19.44
N ARG A 139 -2.59 -2.94 -19.24
CA ARG A 139 -2.48 -4.29 -18.70
C ARG A 139 -2.99 -4.39 -17.26
N ILE A 140 -2.70 -3.43 -16.41
CA ILE A 140 -3.22 -3.38 -15.04
C ILE A 140 -4.76 -3.29 -15.07
N ALA A 141 -5.32 -2.43 -15.93
CA ALA A 141 -6.77 -2.28 -16.08
C ALA A 141 -7.43 -3.58 -16.55
N LEU A 142 -6.85 -4.24 -17.55
CA LEU A 142 -7.32 -5.53 -18.07
C LEU A 142 -7.28 -6.62 -16.97
N GLU A 143 -6.20 -6.70 -16.21
CA GLU A 143 -6.07 -7.68 -15.13
C GLU A 143 -7.12 -7.45 -14.04
N ALA A 144 -7.35 -6.19 -13.66
CA ALA A 144 -8.40 -5.83 -12.71
C ALA A 144 -9.80 -6.20 -13.19
N GLU A 145 -10.07 -6.07 -14.49
CA GLU A 145 -11.34 -6.48 -15.10
C GLU A 145 -11.49 -8.01 -15.08
N VAL A 146 -10.46 -8.76 -15.44
CA VAL A 146 -10.45 -10.23 -15.39
C VAL A 146 -10.67 -10.75 -13.97
N MET A 147 -10.11 -10.08 -12.96
CA MET A 147 -10.30 -10.42 -11.55
C MET A 147 -11.71 -10.11 -11.04
N GLU A 148 -12.55 -9.40 -11.81
CA GLU A 148 -13.91 -9.00 -11.41
C GLU A 148 -13.97 -8.37 -10.00
N LEU A 149 -13.05 -7.46 -9.70
CA LEU A 149 -12.98 -6.80 -8.41
C LEU A 149 -14.26 -6.03 -8.08
N LYS A 150 -14.86 -6.31 -6.92
CA LYS A 150 -16.16 -5.78 -6.52
C LYS A 150 -16.10 -5.17 -5.12
N ALA A 151 -16.74 -4.01 -4.95
CA ALA A 151 -16.96 -3.40 -3.65
C ALA A 151 -18.38 -2.85 -3.57
N ASN A 152 -18.94 -2.80 -2.36
CA ASN A 152 -20.27 -2.24 -2.14
C ASN A 152 -20.14 -0.80 -1.62
N PRO A 153 -20.44 0.23 -2.43
CA PRO A 153 -20.35 1.63 -1.98
C PRO A 153 -21.44 2.01 -0.97
N ASN A 154 -22.56 1.29 -0.94
CA ASN A 154 -23.74 1.63 -0.14
C ASN A 154 -23.70 1.09 1.31
N ARG A 155 -22.50 0.81 1.81
CA ARG A 155 -22.30 0.44 3.22
C ARG A 155 -21.40 1.44 3.89
N ARG A 156 -21.26 1.34 5.23
CA ARG A 156 -20.26 2.11 5.99
C ARG A 156 -18.85 1.77 5.53
N ALA A 157 -18.02 2.79 5.50
CA ALA A 157 -16.65 2.66 5.07
C ALA A 157 -15.86 1.72 5.96
N LYS A 158 -15.04 0.89 5.31
CA LYS A 158 -13.95 0.16 5.94
C LYS A 158 -12.76 0.12 5.00
N GLY A 159 -11.59 0.01 5.57
CA GLY A 159 -10.34 -0.04 4.82
C GLY A 159 -9.15 -0.11 5.74
N ALA A 160 -8.02 0.41 5.29
CA ALA A 160 -6.77 0.33 6.01
C ALA A 160 -6.08 1.70 6.10
N VAL A 161 -5.31 1.88 7.16
CA VAL A 161 -4.43 3.04 7.35
C VAL A 161 -3.15 2.80 6.56
N VAL A 162 -2.91 3.64 5.56
CA VAL A 162 -1.68 3.59 4.75
C VAL A 162 -0.52 4.14 5.56
N GLU A 163 -0.68 5.37 6.06
CA GLU A 163 0.26 6.07 6.93
C GLU A 163 -0.46 6.98 7.90
N ALA A 164 0.19 7.30 9.02
CA ALA A 164 -0.31 8.30 9.95
C ALA A 164 0.85 9.06 10.61
N ARG A 165 0.60 10.31 10.94
CA ARG A 165 1.56 11.19 11.59
C ARG A 165 0.89 12.16 12.54
N LEU A 166 1.67 12.70 13.45
CA LEU A 166 1.24 13.80 14.30
C LEU A 166 1.70 15.12 13.69
N ASP A 167 0.75 15.95 13.31
CA ASP A 167 1.02 17.31 12.85
C ASP A 167 0.89 18.30 14.00
N LYS A 168 1.79 19.29 14.07
CA LYS A 168 1.81 20.27 15.18
C LYS A 168 0.60 21.22 15.17
N GLY A 169 0.00 21.46 14.00
CA GLY A 169 -1.15 22.38 13.85
C GLY A 169 -2.49 21.68 13.76
N GLN A 170 -2.53 20.51 13.12
CA GLN A 170 -3.78 19.79 12.82
C GLN A 170 -4.02 18.56 13.72
N GLY A 171 -3.03 18.19 14.54
CA GLY A 171 -3.09 16.99 15.38
C GLY A 171 -2.82 15.70 14.57
N PRO A 172 -3.44 14.57 14.97
CA PRO A 172 -3.30 13.32 14.23
C PRO A 172 -3.86 13.44 12.81
N ILE A 173 -3.03 13.11 11.83
CA ILE A 173 -3.37 13.02 10.41
C ILE A 173 -3.13 11.59 9.97
N ALA A 174 -4.09 11.00 9.28
CA ALA A 174 -3.95 9.67 8.71
C ALA A 174 -4.30 9.67 7.23
N THR A 175 -3.46 9.02 6.42
CA THR A 175 -3.79 8.64 5.04
C THR A 175 -4.41 7.25 5.10
N ILE A 176 -5.66 7.14 4.69
CA ILE A 176 -6.40 5.90 4.68
C ILE A 176 -6.81 5.52 3.26
N LEU A 177 -6.90 4.23 3.00
CA LEU A 177 -7.45 3.68 1.77
C LEU A 177 -8.83 3.08 2.09
N VAL A 178 -9.88 3.66 1.52
CA VAL A 178 -11.23 3.09 1.59
C VAL A 178 -11.26 1.86 0.68
N GLN A 179 -11.49 0.68 1.23
CA GLN A 179 -11.57 -0.56 0.45
C GLN A 179 -13.01 -0.99 0.16
N ASN A 180 -13.93 -0.63 1.05
CA ASN A 180 -15.35 -0.95 0.88
C ASN A 180 -16.20 0.10 1.59
N GLY A 181 -17.42 0.34 1.10
CA GLY A 181 -18.30 1.37 1.61
C GLY A 181 -17.92 2.76 1.15
N THR A 182 -18.62 3.77 1.65
CA THR A 182 -18.33 5.18 1.42
C THR A 182 -18.11 5.87 2.75
N LEU A 183 -17.01 6.59 2.87
CA LEU A 183 -16.68 7.42 4.01
C LEU A 183 -17.20 8.83 3.76
N HIS A 184 -17.93 9.38 4.72
CA HIS A 184 -18.44 10.74 4.66
C HIS A 184 -17.74 11.64 5.67
N SER A 185 -17.63 12.91 5.34
CA SER A 185 -17.21 13.92 6.31
C SER A 185 -18.19 13.96 7.49
N GLY A 186 -17.66 13.90 8.71
CA GLY A 186 -18.49 13.80 9.91
C GLY A 186 -18.71 12.39 10.44
N ASP A 187 -18.36 11.34 9.68
CA ASP A 187 -18.43 9.97 10.17
C ASP A 187 -17.51 9.75 11.38
N VAL A 188 -17.96 8.90 12.28
CA VAL A 188 -17.11 8.40 13.38
C VAL A 188 -16.40 7.14 12.90
N ILE A 189 -15.09 7.12 13.05
CA ILE A 189 -14.27 5.96 12.68
C ILE A 189 -13.46 5.47 13.87
N ILE A 190 -13.21 4.17 13.85
CA ILE A 190 -12.23 3.50 14.69
C ILE A 190 -11.13 2.95 13.79
N ALA A 191 -9.88 3.30 14.09
CA ALA A 191 -8.70 2.82 13.36
C ALA A 191 -7.70 2.26 14.38
N GLY A 192 -7.55 0.94 14.42
CA GLY A 192 -6.78 0.28 15.47
C GLY A 192 -7.32 0.64 16.87
N THR A 193 -6.52 1.40 17.61
CA THR A 193 -6.88 1.94 18.94
C THR A 193 -7.32 3.41 18.92
N ALA A 194 -7.21 4.08 17.77
CA ALA A 194 -7.61 5.47 17.61
C ALA A 194 -9.09 5.57 17.22
N VAL A 195 -9.80 6.53 17.81
CA VAL A 195 -11.20 6.85 17.48
C VAL A 195 -11.27 8.33 17.17
N GLY A 196 -12.18 8.72 16.32
CA GLY A 196 -12.46 10.12 16.10
C GLY A 196 -13.53 10.35 15.04
N ARG A 197 -13.95 11.60 14.96
CA ARG A 197 -14.86 12.06 13.92
C ARG A 197 -14.08 12.68 12.80
N VAL A 198 -14.28 12.22 11.61
CA VAL A 198 -13.63 12.77 10.40
C VAL A 198 -14.03 14.25 10.25
N ARG A 199 -13.06 15.13 10.45
CA ARG A 199 -13.27 16.58 10.32
C ARG A 199 -13.06 17.07 8.91
N THR A 200 -11.95 16.66 8.30
CA THR A 200 -11.63 16.98 6.91
C THR A 200 -11.14 15.74 6.20
N MET A 201 -11.51 15.62 4.93
CA MET A 201 -10.94 14.66 3.99
C MET A 201 -10.31 15.41 2.83
N ARG A 202 -9.10 15.02 2.44
CA ARG A 202 -8.39 15.57 1.28
C ARG A 202 -7.96 14.44 0.37
N SER A 203 -8.10 14.66 -0.94
CA SER A 203 -7.54 13.77 -1.94
C SER A 203 -6.01 13.85 -1.98
N ASP A 204 -5.38 12.95 -2.75
CA ASP A 204 -3.95 12.99 -3.10
C ASP A 204 -3.48 14.29 -3.74
N LYS A 205 -4.41 15.08 -4.29
CA LYS A 205 -4.18 16.41 -4.87
C LYS A 205 -4.46 17.57 -3.90
N GLY A 206 -4.72 17.26 -2.63
CA GLY A 206 -5.05 18.27 -1.61
C GLY A 206 -6.45 18.87 -1.69
N VAL A 207 -7.32 18.39 -2.58
CA VAL A 207 -8.70 18.87 -2.72
C VAL A 207 -9.55 18.32 -1.59
N LEU A 208 -10.37 19.19 -0.97
CA LEU A 208 -11.34 18.79 0.03
C LEU A 208 -12.44 17.92 -0.58
N LEU A 209 -12.74 16.82 0.06
CA LEU A 209 -13.78 15.87 -0.32
C LEU A 209 -14.83 15.78 0.78
N ASN A 210 -16.09 15.61 0.40
CA ASN A 210 -17.18 15.29 1.33
C ASN A 210 -17.36 13.78 1.48
N ASP A 211 -17.09 13.04 0.41
CA ASP A 211 -17.29 11.61 0.31
C ASP A 211 -16.08 10.92 -0.31
N ALA A 212 -15.77 9.72 0.15
CA ALA A 212 -14.73 8.86 -0.41
C ALA A 212 -15.27 7.44 -0.55
N GLY A 213 -15.47 7.01 -1.79
CA GLY A 213 -15.92 5.66 -2.14
C GLY A 213 -14.80 4.61 -2.13
N PRO A 214 -15.11 3.37 -2.53
CA PRO A 214 -14.13 2.30 -2.62
C PRO A 214 -12.91 2.67 -3.48
N SER A 215 -11.75 2.15 -3.11
CA SER A 215 -10.44 2.40 -3.74
C SER A 215 -10.00 3.86 -3.76
N THR A 216 -10.57 4.71 -2.89
CA THR A 216 -10.16 6.12 -2.79
C THR A 216 -9.20 6.32 -1.62
N PRO A 217 -7.96 6.78 -1.88
CA PRO A 217 -7.05 7.21 -0.84
C PRO A 217 -7.39 8.61 -0.39
N VAL A 218 -7.48 8.83 0.91
CA VAL A 218 -7.78 10.14 1.49
C VAL A 218 -6.95 10.43 2.73
N GLU A 219 -6.49 11.66 2.84
CA GLU A 219 -5.90 12.17 4.08
C GLU A 219 -7.02 12.72 4.96
N ILE A 220 -7.11 12.23 6.18
CA ILE A 220 -8.14 12.61 7.15
C ILE A 220 -7.54 13.24 8.40
N THR A 221 -8.34 14.13 9.03
CA THR A 221 -8.06 14.68 10.35
C THR A 221 -9.24 14.42 11.29
N GLY A 222 -9.00 14.54 12.60
CA GLY A 222 -10.05 14.43 13.61
C GLY A 222 -9.97 13.19 14.49
N LEU A 223 -8.95 12.35 14.32
CA LEU A 223 -8.65 11.24 15.22
C LEU A 223 -8.12 11.75 16.57
N THR A 224 -8.40 11.00 17.64
CA THR A 224 -7.92 11.32 19.00
C THR A 224 -6.46 10.93 19.24
N ALA A 225 -5.96 9.98 18.46
CA ALA A 225 -4.58 9.50 18.51
C ALA A 225 -4.10 9.16 17.09
N VAL A 226 -2.80 8.98 16.92
CA VAL A 226 -2.21 8.52 15.68
C VAL A 226 -2.37 7.00 15.61
N PRO A 227 -3.13 6.46 14.63
CA PRO A 227 -3.23 5.02 14.43
C PRO A 227 -1.90 4.45 13.90
N GLU A 228 -1.74 3.14 14.03
CA GLU A 228 -0.60 2.48 13.41
C GLU A 228 -0.85 2.29 11.91
N ALA A 229 0.21 2.46 11.13
CA ALA A 229 0.13 2.18 9.71
C ALA A 229 -0.09 0.67 9.48
N GLY A 230 -1.11 0.32 8.70
CA GLY A 230 -1.58 -1.05 8.53
C GLY A 230 -2.82 -1.39 9.36
N ASP A 231 -3.20 -0.56 10.32
CA ASP A 231 -4.45 -0.75 11.07
C ASP A 231 -5.65 -0.75 10.14
N LEU A 232 -6.61 -1.61 10.44
CA LEU A 232 -7.91 -1.55 9.79
C LEU A 232 -8.75 -0.43 10.42
N PHE A 233 -9.44 0.32 9.57
CA PHE A 233 -10.43 1.27 10.03
C PHE A 233 -11.84 0.86 9.62
N GLU A 234 -12.79 1.28 10.43
CA GLU A 234 -14.21 1.07 10.18
C GLU A 234 -15.03 2.28 10.66
N ALA A 235 -15.98 2.72 9.81
CA ALA A 235 -16.94 3.73 10.19
C ALA A 235 -18.06 3.11 11.02
N VAL A 236 -18.40 3.76 12.15
CA VAL A 236 -19.37 3.26 13.13
C VAL A 236 -20.48 4.29 13.38
N GLU A 237 -21.64 3.84 13.88
CA GLU A 237 -22.77 4.73 14.16
C GLU A 237 -22.58 5.52 15.44
N ASP A 238 -22.11 4.83 16.48
CA ASP A 238 -22.07 5.34 17.84
C ASP A 238 -20.62 5.59 18.28
N GLU A 239 -20.32 6.86 18.51
CA GLU A 239 -19.01 7.28 19.02
C GLU A 239 -18.70 6.70 20.40
N ARG A 240 -19.72 6.49 21.23
CA ARG A 240 -19.54 5.90 22.56
C ARG A 240 -19.10 4.45 22.44
N LEU A 241 -19.78 3.68 21.60
CA LEU A 241 -19.43 2.29 21.33
C LEU A 241 -18.02 2.18 20.72
N ALA A 242 -17.66 3.11 19.82
CA ALA A 242 -16.32 3.17 19.26
C ALA A 242 -15.24 3.38 20.32
N ARG A 243 -15.47 4.27 21.27
CA ARG A 243 -14.54 4.53 22.37
C ARG A 243 -14.39 3.32 23.29
N GLU A 244 -15.49 2.67 23.65
CA GLU A 244 -15.47 1.45 24.46
C GLU A 244 -14.67 0.33 23.78
N LEU A 245 -14.86 0.13 22.47
CA LEU A 245 -14.10 -0.84 21.68
C LEU A 245 -12.61 -0.49 21.59
N ALA A 246 -12.28 0.78 21.42
CA ALA A 246 -10.89 1.23 21.40
C ALA A 246 -10.20 1.02 22.75
N GLU A 247 -10.87 1.32 23.85
CA GLU A 247 -10.35 1.08 25.21
C GLU A 247 -10.10 -0.40 25.46
N GLN A 248 -11.02 -1.27 25.02
CA GLN A 248 -10.83 -2.72 25.09
C GLN A 248 -9.61 -3.19 24.28
N ARG A 249 -9.42 -2.65 23.07
CA ARG A 249 -8.24 -2.97 22.24
C ARG A 249 -6.94 -2.49 22.88
N VAL A 250 -6.93 -1.29 23.48
CA VAL A 250 -5.78 -0.77 24.23
C VAL A 250 -5.45 -1.67 25.42
N ALA A 251 -6.46 -2.09 26.18
CA ALA A 251 -6.28 -2.99 27.32
C ALA A 251 -5.72 -4.35 26.88
N ALA A 252 -6.28 -4.94 25.82
CA ALA A 252 -5.81 -6.21 25.27
C ALA A 252 -4.38 -6.13 24.71
N ALA A 253 -4.02 -5.00 24.07
CA ALA A 253 -2.66 -4.76 23.59
C ALA A 253 -1.64 -4.67 24.72
N LYS A 254 -1.98 -3.97 25.80
CA LYS A 254 -1.16 -3.88 27.01
C LYS A 254 -0.97 -5.25 27.66
N GLU A 255 -2.03 -6.03 27.76
CA GLU A 255 -1.96 -7.39 28.35
C GLU A 255 -1.06 -8.31 27.52
N LYS A 256 -1.16 -8.26 26.19
CA LYS A 256 -0.25 -9.00 25.30
C LYS A 256 1.21 -8.57 25.47
N GLN A 257 1.48 -7.27 25.60
CA GLN A 257 2.84 -6.78 25.85
C GLN A 257 3.35 -7.30 27.21
N PHE A 258 2.54 -7.21 28.26
CA PHE A 258 2.92 -7.71 29.60
C PHE A 258 3.22 -9.21 29.56
N SER A 259 2.38 -10.01 28.90
CA SER A 259 2.59 -11.46 28.82
C SER A 259 3.83 -11.82 27.98
N SER A 260 4.18 -11.06 26.97
CA SER A 260 5.41 -11.25 26.17
C SER A 260 6.65 -10.89 27.00
N PHE A 261 6.61 -9.80 27.76
CA PHE A 261 7.70 -9.43 28.68
C PHE A 261 7.92 -10.47 29.77
N GLN A 262 6.88 -11.06 30.35
CA GLN A 262 7.00 -12.12 31.35
C GLN A 262 7.63 -13.40 30.76
N LYS A 263 7.25 -13.78 29.53
CA LYS A 263 7.86 -14.94 28.85
C LYS A 263 9.35 -14.74 28.60
N VAL A 264 9.75 -13.57 28.09
CA VAL A 264 11.16 -13.25 27.82
C VAL A 264 11.98 -13.21 29.12
N THR A 265 11.41 -12.72 30.22
CA THR A 265 12.10 -12.68 31.52
C THR A 265 12.28 -14.06 32.12
N LEU A 266 11.29 -14.95 31.96
CA LEU A 266 11.38 -16.35 32.42
C LEU A 266 12.39 -17.16 31.59
N ASP A 267 12.39 -17.01 30.26
CA ASP A 267 13.34 -17.68 29.37
C ASP A 267 14.79 -17.22 29.66
N ASN A 268 14.99 -15.93 29.96
CA ASN A 268 16.30 -15.42 30.36
C ASN A 268 16.75 -15.94 31.74
N LEU A 269 15.82 -16.12 32.68
CA LEU A 269 16.12 -16.74 33.99
C LEU A 269 16.51 -18.20 33.84
N PHE A 270 15.80 -18.96 33.02
CA PHE A 270 16.17 -20.39 32.76
C PHE A 270 17.48 -20.56 31.99
N SER A 271 17.86 -19.60 31.14
CA SER A 271 19.13 -19.64 30.42
C SER A 271 20.35 -19.22 31.26
N GLN A 272 20.14 -18.58 32.40
CA GLN A 272 21.21 -18.20 33.34
C GLN A 272 21.39 -19.20 34.50
N MET A 273 20.50 -20.15 34.67
CA MET A 273 20.65 -21.31 35.56
C MET A 273 21.25 -22.50 34.83
#